data_79d5b489ef14294c9fca75844efa11f6
#
_entry.id   79d5b489ef14294c9fca75844efa11f6
#
_cell.length_a   1.000
_cell.length_b   1.000
_cell.length_c   1.000
_cell.angle_alpha   90.00
_cell.angle_beta   90.00
_cell.angle_gamma   90.00
#
_symmetry.space_group_name_H-M   'P 1'
#
loop_
_entity.id
_entity.type
_entity.pdbx_description
1 polymer ?
#
loop_
_entity_poly.entity_id
_entity_poly.type
_entity_poly.pdbx_seq_one_letter_code
_entity_poly.pdbx_strand_id
1 'polypeptide(L)'
;MTPLKSKMTKLLGASVFALCAGSAQAEMVTLHAKTGGTAIQGEILEFDGYVYTVRTVLGDLVLGANLVTCEGAACPSLEPDLVEFKVAGSRTVTKELLPELFMSYADSMNATVETTAEDEAFNMYQMNVEDGTDLSVEFVHSNSAMGLNKLNQNAVQAAFTTRTASTLEQTTAEISGLGRLRSEEQENVIAYDGLLVVTHPDNPVRAMSESNVAQIFSGKLNDWSQLGRAPGPITIYLREAESSSRDLLQEVLMRPNREQLKARVEILQSDAEIAKAVRNDPNGFGLTSFVHRAGVTTLEIEGVCGIRVPATHFPSKPVNTRFRVRSIFIKPVLKHPKQSKASKTTLSQKRPKASFVKLGLLTAQSHPKP
;
A
#
# COMPACT_ATOMS: atom_id res chain seq x y z
N MET A 1 -16.04 82.61 -11.55
CA MET A 1 -17.26 83.09 -10.97
C MET A 1 -17.68 82.25 -9.82
N THR A 2 -17.53 82.81 -8.70
CA THR A 2 -17.89 82.64 -7.30
C THR A 2 -18.89 81.56 -6.87
N PRO A 3 -18.74 81.11 -5.63
CA PRO A 3 -19.27 79.89 -5.03
C PRO A 3 -20.58 80.12 -4.31
N LEU A 4 -21.27 79.04 -4.01
CA LEU A 4 -22.34 79.07 -3.01
C LEU A 4 -22.15 77.97 -1.95
N LYS A 5 -21.86 78.50 -0.76
CA LYS A 5 -21.87 77.75 0.52
C LYS A 5 -23.31 77.42 0.90
N SER A 6 -23.59 76.24 1.39
CA SER A 6 -24.75 76.00 2.23
C SER A 6 -24.45 75.05 3.37
N LYS A 7 -24.97 75.40 4.48
CA LYS A 7 -24.65 75.18 5.85
C LYS A 7 -25.02 73.73 6.33
N MET A 8 -24.18 73.26 7.18
CA MET A 8 -24.30 72.22 8.15
C MET A 8 -25.56 72.27 9.02
N THR A 9 -26.25 71.19 9.17
CA THR A 9 -27.12 70.95 10.31
C THR A 9 -26.78 69.59 10.90
N LYS A 10 -26.19 69.54 12.10
CA LYS A 10 -25.93 68.37 12.90
C LYS A 10 -27.26 67.94 13.52
N LEU A 11 -27.68 66.69 13.22
CA LEU A 11 -28.63 65.97 14.04
C LEU A 11 -27.87 64.83 14.80
N LEU A 12 -27.76 65.02 16.09
CA LEU A 12 -27.40 64.00 17.02
C LEU A 12 -28.58 63.00 17.12
N GLY A 13 -28.44 61.83 16.50
CA GLY A 13 -29.30 60.71 16.76
C GLY A 13 -28.59 59.77 17.72
N ALA A 14 -29.02 59.71 18.96
CA ALA A 14 -28.58 58.75 19.94
C ALA A 14 -29.18 57.38 19.59
N SER A 15 -28.41 56.51 18.98
CA SER A 15 -28.76 55.11 18.77
C SER A 15 -28.50 54.32 20.08
N VAL A 16 -29.59 53.99 20.76
CA VAL A 16 -29.58 53.05 21.87
C VAL A 16 -29.31 51.65 21.29
N PHE A 17 -28.09 51.19 21.41
CA PHE A 17 -27.76 49.76 21.21
C PHE A 17 -28.34 48.99 22.37
N ALA A 18 -29.49 48.34 22.15
CA ALA A 18 -29.98 47.28 23.02
C ALA A 18 -29.06 46.08 22.82
N LEU A 19 -28.13 45.83 23.76
CA LEU A 19 -27.46 44.57 23.92
C LEU A 19 -28.52 43.52 24.31
N CYS A 20 -29.05 42.80 23.34
CA CYS A 20 -29.66 41.50 23.61
C CYS A 20 -28.52 40.55 23.97
N ALA A 21 -28.20 40.45 25.25
CA ALA A 21 -27.47 39.33 25.78
C ALA A 21 -28.41 38.11 25.69
N GLY A 22 -28.37 37.45 24.52
CA GLY A 22 -28.90 36.11 24.36
C GLY A 22 -28.10 35.20 25.31
N SER A 23 -28.69 34.80 26.41
CA SER A 23 -28.16 33.69 27.19
C SER A 23 -28.14 32.47 26.30
N ALA A 24 -26.95 32.08 25.78
CA ALA A 24 -26.75 30.80 25.20
C ALA A 24 -27.08 29.79 26.31
N GLN A 25 -28.28 29.20 26.23
CA GLN A 25 -28.60 28.05 27.06
C GLN A 25 -27.72 26.92 26.55
N ALA A 26 -26.84 26.42 27.41
CA ALA A 26 -26.07 25.22 27.14
C ALA A 26 -27.05 24.07 26.87
N GLU A 27 -26.97 23.52 25.69
CA GLU A 27 -27.80 22.38 25.31
C GLU A 27 -27.30 21.13 26.03
N MET A 28 -28.19 20.55 26.87
CA MET A 28 -27.89 19.34 27.59
C MET A 28 -28.00 18.11 26.68
N VAL A 29 -27.03 17.22 26.79
CA VAL A 29 -27.03 15.93 26.11
C VAL A 29 -27.14 14.79 27.13
N THR A 30 -27.60 13.64 26.66
CA THR A 30 -27.62 12.39 27.42
C THR A 30 -26.65 11.40 26.81
N LEU A 31 -25.70 10.93 27.59
CA LEU A 31 -24.72 9.90 27.19
C LEU A 31 -25.10 8.56 27.79
N HIS A 32 -25.41 7.59 26.95
CA HIS A 32 -25.75 6.23 27.28
C HIS A 32 -24.53 5.32 27.14
N ALA A 33 -24.13 4.61 28.18
CA ALA A 33 -23.04 3.62 28.07
C ALA A 33 -23.49 2.45 27.19
N LYS A 34 -22.71 2.10 26.15
CA LYS A 34 -23.00 0.97 25.25
C LYS A 34 -23.06 -0.38 25.97
N THR A 35 -22.38 -0.51 27.09
CA THR A 35 -22.38 -1.73 27.91
C THR A 35 -23.57 -1.83 28.88
N GLY A 36 -24.50 -0.88 28.82
CA GLY A 36 -25.61 -0.74 29.78
C GLY A 36 -25.19 0.01 31.06
N GLY A 37 -26.13 0.62 31.71
CA GLY A 37 -25.90 1.39 32.96
C GLY A 37 -26.74 2.66 33.02
N THR A 38 -26.41 3.54 33.96
CA THR A 38 -27.10 4.82 34.17
C THR A 38 -26.63 5.82 33.09
N ALA A 39 -27.59 6.47 32.44
CA ALA A 39 -27.29 7.55 31.51
C ALA A 39 -26.72 8.78 32.23
N ILE A 40 -25.75 9.44 31.62
CA ILE A 40 -25.08 10.63 32.11
C ILE A 40 -25.64 11.84 31.41
N GLN A 41 -26.19 12.81 32.11
CA GLN A 41 -26.65 14.07 31.54
C GLN A 41 -25.65 15.18 31.81
N GLY A 42 -25.37 15.99 30.78
CA GLY A 42 -24.44 17.09 30.90
C GLY A 42 -24.33 17.95 29.65
N GLU A 43 -23.56 19.00 29.78
CA GLU A 43 -23.20 19.91 28.69
C GLU A 43 -21.87 19.46 28.09
N ILE A 44 -21.80 19.27 26.77
CA ILE A 44 -20.53 18.99 26.07
C ILE A 44 -19.69 20.27 26.08
N LEU A 45 -18.55 20.23 26.76
CA LEU A 45 -17.58 21.32 26.79
C LEU A 45 -16.61 21.25 25.61
N GLU A 46 -16.19 20.03 25.26
CA GLU A 46 -15.22 19.76 24.21
C GLU A 46 -15.44 18.35 23.66
N PHE A 47 -15.23 18.20 22.36
CA PHE A 47 -15.18 16.92 21.68
C PHE A 47 -14.05 16.95 20.66
N ASP A 48 -13.09 16.02 20.78
CA ASP A 48 -11.91 15.92 19.94
C ASP A 48 -11.98 14.83 18.86
N GLY A 49 -13.20 14.28 18.63
CA GLY A 49 -13.44 13.14 17.74
C GLY A 49 -13.37 11.79 18.46
N TYR A 50 -12.70 11.69 19.62
CA TYR A 50 -12.48 10.45 20.36
C TYR A 50 -13.00 10.50 21.79
N VAL A 51 -13.05 11.67 22.39
CA VAL A 51 -13.37 11.86 23.81
C VAL A 51 -14.30 13.05 23.99
N TYR A 52 -15.38 12.83 24.74
CA TYR A 52 -16.25 13.89 25.24
C TYR A 52 -15.71 14.43 26.57
N THR A 53 -15.56 15.73 26.69
CA THR A 53 -15.46 16.41 28.00
C THR A 53 -16.82 17.00 28.28
N VAL A 54 -17.48 16.46 29.30
CA VAL A 54 -18.89 16.80 29.64
C VAL A 54 -18.97 17.34 31.06
N ARG A 55 -19.60 18.50 31.18
CA ARG A 55 -19.93 19.10 32.48
C ARG A 55 -21.22 18.52 33.00
N THR A 56 -21.14 17.85 34.14
CA THR A 56 -22.28 17.24 34.84
C THR A 56 -22.53 17.93 36.20
N VAL A 57 -23.60 17.58 36.85
CA VAL A 57 -23.87 18.05 38.24
C VAL A 57 -22.80 17.55 39.26
N LEU A 58 -22.00 16.56 38.89
CA LEU A 58 -20.93 16.01 39.75
C LEU A 58 -19.54 16.55 39.36
N GLY A 59 -19.46 17.42 38.36
CA GLY A 59 -18.23 17.97 37.83
C GLY A 59 -17.96 17.55 36.35
N ASP A 60 -16.79 17.91 35.85
CA ASP A 60 -16.40 17.64 34.47
C ASP A 60 -15.92 16.18 34.37
N LEU A 61 -16.52 15.42 33.43
CA LEU A 61 -16.20 14.02 33.14
C LEU A 61 -15.60 13.91 31.76
N VAL A 62 -14.64 13.01 31.60
CA VAL A 62 -13.98 12.67 30.34
C VAL A 62 -14.39 11.25 29.96
N LEU A 63 -15.09 11.08 28.82
CA LEU A 63 -15.70 9.84 28.38
C LEU A 63 -15.28 9.52 26.94
N GLY A 64 -14.81 8.30 26.71
CA GLY A 64 -14.51 7.85 25.35
C GLY A 64 -15.77 7.74 24.47
N ALA A 65 -15.78 8.32 23.30
CA ALA A 65 -16.92 8.30 22.37
C ALA A 65 -17.30 6.87 21.93
N ASN A 66 -16.32 5.98 21.90
CA ASN A 66 -16.52 4.55 21.61
C ASN A 66 -17.27 3.79 22.74
N LEU A 67 -17.36 4.36 23.93
CA LEU A 67 -17.99 3.73 25.09
C LEU A 67 -19.41 4.19 25.33
N VAL A 68 -19.84 5.29 24.70
CA VAL A 68 -21.12 5.93 24.92
C VAL A 68 -21.85 6.24 23.61
N THR A 69 -23.18 6.31 23.68
CA THR A 69 -24.03 6.87 22.63
C THR A 69 -24.54 8.22 23.11
N CYS A 70 -24.40 9.26 22.30
CA CYS A 70 -24.86 10.61 22.61
C CYS A 70 -26.27 10.83 22.04
N GLU A 71 -27.17 11.36 22.87
CA GLU A 71 -28.55 11.74 22.49
C GLU A 71 -28.82 13.18 22.89
N GLY A 72 -29.21 14.01 21.92
CA GLY A 72 -29.51 15.43 22.11
C GLY A 72 -29.07 16.28 20.91
N ALA A 73 -29.59 17.50 20.79
CA ALA A 73 -29.31 18.37 19.65
C ALA A 73 -27.86 18.88 19.62
N ALA A 74 -27.20 18.94 20.77
CA ALA A 74 -25.78 19.30 20.88
C ALA A 74 -24.82 18.13 20.72
N CYS A 75 -25.32 16.92 20.46
CA CYS A 75 -24.43 15.80 20.13
C CYS A 75 -23.72 16.11 18.81
N PRO A 76 -22.37 16.03 18.77
CA PRO A 76 -21.68 16.08 17.52
C PRO A 76 -22.13 14.90 16.64
N SER A 77 -22.37 15.15 15.36
CA SER A 77 -22.58 14.06 14.41
C SER A 77 -21.27 13.29 14.35
N LEU A 78 -21.25 12.11 14.92
CA LEU A 78 -20.25 11.11 14.65
C LEU A 78 -20.56 10.61 13.23
N GLU A 79 -20.22 11.40 12.20
CA GLU A 79 -20.02 10.77 10.91
C GLU A 79 -18.89 9.77 11.13
N PRO A 80 -19.07 8.50 10.73
CA PRO A 80 -18.00 7.55 10.85
C PRO A 80 -16.77 8.17 10.18
N ASP A 81 -15.66 8.31 10.91
CA ASP A 81 -14.43 8.86 10.38
C ASP A 81 -14.01 7.98 9.21
N LEU A 82 -14.31 8.43 7.98
CA LEU A 82 -13.84 7.76 6.79
C LEU A 82 -12.33 7.98 6.69
N VAL A 83 -11.57 6.94 6.98
CA VAL A 83 -10.12 6.97 6.79
C VAL A 83 -9.82 6.65 5.33
N GLU A 84 -9.25 7.60 4.63
CA GLU A 84 -8.76 7.39 3.27
C GLU A 84 -7.31 6.89 3.29
N PHE A 85 -7.06 5.77 2.63
CA PHE A 85 -5.75 5.18 2.52
C PHE A 85 -5.42 4.85 1.06
N LYS A 86 -4.42 5.52 0.53
CA LYS A 86 -3.99 5.36 -0.85
C LYS A 86 -2.61 4.69 -0.91
N VAL A 87 -2.48 3.67 -1.71
CA VAL A 87 -1.22 2.95 -1.93
C VAL A 87 -0.92 2.85 -3.42
N ALA A 88 0.35 2.77 -3.77
CA ALA A 88 0.78 2.59 -5.15
C ALA A 88 1.93 1.61 -5.24
N GLY A 89 2.12 1.02 -6.41
CA GLY A 89 3.28 0.17 -6.64
C GLY A 89 3.10 -0.87 -7.71
N SER A 90 3.87 -1.93 -7.59
CA SER A 90 3.86 -3.04 -8.54
C SER A 90 2.44 -3.56 -8.79
N ARG A 91 2.04 -3.61 -10.06
CA ARG A 91 0.72 -4.10 -10.50
C ARG A 91 0.42 -5.52 -9.96
N THR A 92 1.40 -6.41 -9.97
CA THR A 92 1.24 -7.77 -9.40
C THR A 92 0.83 -7.72 -7.93
N VAL A 93 1.34 -6.76 -7.17
CA VAL A 93 0.96 -6.62 -5.76
C VAL A 93 -0.35 -5.87 -5.60
N THR A 94 -0.48 -4.71 -6.25
CA THR A 94 -1.64 -3.82 -6.05
C THR A 94 -2.92 -4.31 -6.73
N LYS A 95 -2.82 -5.06 -7.83
CA LYS A 95 -3.98 -5.58 -8.57
C LYS A 95 -4.34 -7.03 -8.21
N GLU A 96 -3.34 -7.86 -7.89
CA GLU A 96 -3.57 -9.31 -7.69
C GLU A 96 -3.52 -9.70 -6.21
N LEU A 97 -2.54 -9.21 -5.44
CA LEU A 97 -2.34 -9.65 -4.05
C LEU A 97 -3.12 -8.82 -3.02
N LEU A 98 -3.05 -7.48 -3.12
CA LEU A 98 -3.65 -6.62 -2.10
C LEU A 98 -5.17 -6.71 -2.01
N PRO A 99 -5.94 -6.82 -3.11
CA PRO A 99 -7.38 -7.00 -3.01
C PRO A 99 -7.75 -8.25 -2.21
N GLU A 100 -7.11 -9.38 -2.47
CA GLU A 100 -7.36 -10.63 -1.74
C GLU A 100 -7.01 -10.50 -0.25
N LEU A 101 -5.87 -9.87 0.06
CA LEU A 101 -5.49 -9.61 1.44
C LEU A 101 -6.46 -8.64 2.14
N PHE A 102 -6.95 -7.64 1.43
CA PHE A 102 -7.89 -6.66 1.96
C PHE A 102 -9.26 -7.31 2.25
N MET A 103 -9.77 -8.13 1.32
CA MET A 103 -11.00 -8.90 1.53
C MET A 103 -10.87 -9.85 2.73
N SER A 104 -9.76 -10.60 2.81
CA SER A 104 -9.50 -11.48 3.95
C SER A 104 -9.39 -10.73 5.28
N TYR A 105 -8.82 -9.52 5.27
CA TYR A 105 -8.77 -8.66 6.44
C TYR A 105 -10.16 -8.19 6.86
N ALA A 106 -10.98 -7.74 5.92
CA ALA A 106 -12.36 -7.33 6.18
C ALA A 106 -13.19 -8.47 6.77
N ASP A 107 -13.07 -9.68 6.22
CA ASP A 107 -13.71 -10.87 6.76
C ASP A 107 -13.31 -11.13 8.23
N SER A 108 -12.04 -10.93 8.56
CA SER A 108 -11.54 -11.09 9.93
C SER A 108 -12.10 -10.06 10.91
N MET A 109 -12.56 -8.93 10.39
CA MET A 109 -13.18 -7.83 11.16
C MET A 109 -14.72 -7.89 11.13
N ASN A 110 -15.33 -8.89 10.51
CA ASN A 110 -16.76 -8.95 10.20
C ASN A 110 -17.26 -7.70 9.47
N ALA A 111 -16.42 -7.11 8.62
CA ALA A 111 -16.72 -5.90 7.86
C ALA A 111 -17.25 -6.27 6.48
N THR A 112 -18.06 -5.37 5.90
CA THR A 112 -18.50 -5.46 4.51
C THR A 112 -17.56 -4.63 3.63
N VAL A 113 -17.29 -5.13 2.41
CA VAL A 113 -16.46 -4.42 1.43
C VAL A 113 -17.25 -4.18 0.17
N GLU A 114 -17.22 -2.96 -0.31
CA GLU A 114 -17.79 -2.55 -1.59
C GLU A 114 -16.68 -2.09 -2.52
N THR A 115 -16.71 -2.53 -3.78
CA THR A 115 -15.85 -1.98 -4.83
C THR A 115 -16.50 -0.72 -5.37
N THR A 116 -15.93 0.44 -5.08
CA THR A 116 -16.48 1.75 -5.47
C THR A 116 -15.99 2.23 -6.81
N ALA A 117 -14.79 1.78 -7.23
CA ALA A 117 -14.27 2.00 -8.57
C ALA A 117 -13.25 0.91 -8.95
N GLU A 118 -13.24 0.56 -10.23
CA GLU A 118 -12.27 -0.35 -10.83
C GLU A 118 -11.85 0.14 -12.21
N ASP A 119 -10.53 0.32 -12.42
CA ASP A 119 -9.94 0.77 -13.66
C ASP A 119 -8.62 0.03 -13.91
N GLU A 120 -8.07 0.13 -15.12
CA GLU A 120 -6.74 -0.39 -15.44
C GLU A 120 -5.63 0.26 -14.59
N ALA A 121 -5.82 1.49 -14.12
CA ALA A 121 -4.87 2.26 -13.34
C ALA A 121 -5.03 2.11 -11.83
N PHE A 122 -6.22 1.80 -11.33
CA PHE A 122 -6.49 1.69 -9.90
C PHE A 122 -7.76 0.90 -9.59
N ASN A 123 -7.83 0.37 -8.37
CA ASN A 123 -9.07 -0.14 -7.75
C ASN A 123 -9.32 0.63 -6.46
N MET A 124 -10.58 0.92 -6.18
CA MET A 124 -10.99 1.58 -4.95
C MET A 124 -12.03 0.72 -4.22
N TYR A 125 -11.80 0.51 -2.94
CA TYR A 125 -12.65 -0.28 -2.06
C TYR A 125 -13.05 0.54 -0.85
N GLN A 126 -14.29 0.38 -0.41
CA GLN A 126 -14.77 0.91 0.86
C GLN A 126 -15.11 -0.25 1.77
N MET A 127 -14.52 -0.26 2.96
CA MET A 127 -14.79 -1.23 4.02
C MET A 127 -15.59 -0.54 5.10
N ASN A 128 -16.77 -1.08 5.40
CA ASN A 128 -17.66 -0.60 6.44
C ASN A 128 -17.58 -1.56 7.63
N VAL A 129 -17.24 -1.03 8.78
CA VAL A 129 -17.06 -1.80 10.01
C VAL A 129 -18.20 -1.47 10.97
N GLU A 130 -18.95 -2.46 11.41
CA GLU A 130 -19.98 -2.29 12.40
C GLU A 130 -19.33 -1.79 13.71
N ASP A 131 -19.80 -0.65 14.23
CA ASP A 131 -19.24 0.05 15.40
C ASP A 131 -17.76 0.47 15.27
N GLY A 132 -17.25 0.64 14.05
CA GLY A 132 -15.87 1.01 13.76
C GLY A 132 -15.73 2.23 12.85
N THR A 133 -14.49 2.48 12.44
CA THR A 133 -14.13 3.51 11.47
C THR A 133 -14.20 2.92 10.07
N ASP A 134 -14.93 3.55 9.17
CA ASP A 134 -14.96 3.16 7.77
C ASP A 134 -13.62 3.45 7.07
N LEU A 135 -13.21 2.56 6.19
CA LEU A 135 -11.94 2.66 5.48
C LEU A 135 -12.15 2.68 3.98
N SER A 136 -11.72 3.76 3.33
CA SER A 136 -11.61 3.82 1.86
C SER A 136 -10.16 3.57 1.46
N VAL A 137 -9.93 2.59 0.59
CA VAL A 137 -8.59 2.23 0.13
C VAL A 137 -8.51 2.32 -1.39
N GLU A 138 -7.53 3.07 -1.88
CA GLU A 138 -7.22 3.16 -3.31
C GLU A 138 -5.91 2.43 -3.61
N PHE A 139 -5.97 1.39 -4.42
CA PHE A 139 -4.81 0.64 -4.93
C PHE A 139 -4.43 1.15 -6.32
N VAL A 140 -3.39 1.98 -6.42
CA VAL A 140 -2.90 2.52 -7.70
C VAL A 140 -1.92 1.54 -8.33
N HIS A 141 -2.27 1.05 -9.51
CA HIS A 141 -1.47 0.07 -10.26
C HIS A 141 -0.37 0.77 -11.05
N SER A 142 0.87 0.35 -10.81
CA SER A 142 2.03 0.90 -11.50
C SER A 142 3.20 -0.09 -11.45
N ASN A 143 4.42 0.38 -11.53
CA ASN A 143 5.63 -0.39 -11.20
C ASN A 143 6.23 0.07 -9.87
N SER A 144 7.24 -0.67 -9.39
CA SER A 144 7.92 -0.38 -8.12
C SER A 144 8.51 1.03 -8.07
N ALA A 145 9.13 1.50 -9.15
CA ALA A 145 9.76 2.82 -9.20
C ALA A 145 8.71 3.94 -9.11
N MET A 146 7.59 3.80 -9.83
CA MET A 146 6.50 4.78 -9.80
C MET A 146 5.82 4.80 -8.42
N GLY A 147 5.62 3.64 -7.78
CA GLY A 147 5.10 3.57 -6.42
C GLY A 147 5.97 4.34 -5.42
N LEU A 148 7.29 4.13 -5.47
CA LEU A 148 8.25 4.87 -4.63
C LEU A 148 8.29 6.36 -4.95
N ASN A 149 8.15 6.73 -6.22
CA ASN A 149 8.08 8.15 -6.61
C ASN A 149 6.82 8.83 -6.06
N LYS A 150 5.64 8.18 -6.15
CA LYS A 150 4.39 8.69 -5.55
C LYS A 150 4.51 8.81 -4.02
N LEU A 151 5.18 7.87 -3.36
CA LEU A 151 5.47 7.95 -1.93
C LEU A 151 6.36 9.16 -1.61
N ASN A 152 7.42 9.40 -2.38
CA ASN A 152 8.29 10.57 -2.23
C ASN A 152 7.57 11.91 -2.42
N GLN A 153 6.51 11.93 -3.24
CA GLN A 153 5.66 13.10 -3.47
C GLN A 153 4.55 13.25 -2.43
N ASN A 154 4.48 12.39 -1.43
CA ASN A 154 3.38 12.29 -0.46
C ASN A 154 1.98 12.11 -1.13
N ALA A 155 1.96 11.56 -2.34
CA ALA A 155 0.72 11.27 -3.07
C ALA A 155 0.06 9.96 -2.62
N VAL A 156 0.79 9.12 -1.87
CA VAL A 156 0.32 7.87 -1.29
C VAL A 156 0.91 7.68 0.09
N GLN A 157 0.21 6.94 0.96
CA GLN A 157 0.67 6.65 2.32
C GLN A 157 1.61 5.44 2.37
N ALA A 158 1.61 4.61 1.34
CA ALA A 158 2.51 3.48 1.26
C ALA A 158 2.84 3.09 -0.18
N ALA A 159 4.01 2.47 -0.37
CA ALA A 159 4.41 1.91 -1.65
C ALA A 159 4.61 0.40 -1.53
N PHE A 160 4.09 -0.33 -2.51
CA PHE A 160 4.29 -1.77 -2.64
C PHE A 160 5.23 -2.08 -3.79
N THR A 161 6.33 -2.74 -3.49
CA THR A 161 7.40 -2.98 -4.45
C THR A 161 7.77 -4.47 -4.49
N THR A 162 8.27 -4.92 -5.62
CA THR A 162 8.78 -6.29 -5.77
C THR A 162 10.29 -6.38 -5.59
N ARG A 163 10.92 -5.27 -5.24
CA ARG A 163 12.36 -5.15 -4.96
C ARG A 163 12.61 -4.12 -3.88
N THR A 164 13.76 -4.16 -3.26
CA THR A 164 14.26 -3.08 -2.40
C THR A 164 14.42 -1.78 -3.19
N ALA A 165 14.28 -0.65 -2.52
CA ALA A 165 14.55 0.66 -3.13
C ALA A 165 16.00 0.71 -3.66
N SER A 166 16.22 1.30 -4.83
CA SER A 166 17.56 1.56 -5.38
C SER A 166 18.29 2.62 -4.55
N THR A 167 19.60 2.78 -4.77
CA THR A 167 20.36 3.82 -4.08
C THR A 167 19.84 5.22 -4.39
N LEU A 168 19.42 5.47 -5.63
CA LEU A 168 18.85 6.76 -6.02
C LEU A 168 17.50 7.02 -5.32
N GLU A 169 16.62 6.04 -5.29
CA GLU A 169 15.31 6.13 -4.60
C GLU A 169 15.50 6.35 -3.09
N GLN A 170 16.47 5.65 -2.47
CA GLN A 170 16.85 5.84 -1.08
C GLN A 170 17.33 7.29 -0.82
N THR A 171 18.25 7.80 -1.65
CA THR A 171 18.78 9.16 -1.49
C THR A 171 17.66 10.20 -1.70
N THR A 172 16.79 9.99 -2.68
CA THR A 172 15.64 10.89 -2.93
C THR A 172 14.72 10.92 -1.72
N ALA A 173 14.42 9.77 -1.12
CA ALA A 173 13.58 9.67 0.07
C ALA A 173 14.19 10.36 1.29
N GLU A 174 15.51 10.24 1.48
CA GLU A 174 16.22 10.95 2.55
C GLU A 174 16.14 12.48 2.37
N ILE A 175 16.34 12.95 1.15
CA ILE A 175 16.21 14.39 0.80
C ILE A 175 14.78 14.88 1.02
N SER A 176 13.78 14.08 0.64
CA SER A 176 12.35 14.41 0.82
C SER A 176 11.88 14.31 2.28
N GLY A 177 12.76 13.89 3.20
CA GLY A 177 12.43 13.76 4.62
C GLY A 177 11.65 12.49 5.00
N LEU A 178 11.46 11.57 4.08
CA LEU A 178 10.85 10.26 4.34
C LEU A 178 11.75 9.33 5.15
N GLY A 179 13.07 9.59 5.17
CA GLY A 179 14.04 8.81 5.93
C GLY A 179 14.59 7.63 5.13
N ARG A 180 14.97 6.57 5.85
CA ARG A 180 15.73 5.43 5.29
C ARG A 180 14.80 4.32 4.86
N LEU A 181 14.35 4.33 3.58
CA LEU A 181 13.41 3.35 3.02
C LEU A 181 13.82 1.89 3.24
N ARG A 182 15.14 1.61 3.31
CA ARG A 182 15.67 0.25 3.52
C ARG A 182 15.82 -0.13 4.99
N SER A 183 15.36 0.70 5.93
CA SER A 183 15.39 0.34 7.36
C SER A 183 14.29 -0.65 7.71
N GLU A 184 14.51 -1.46 8.74
CA GLU A 184 13.51 -2.42 9.25
C GLU A 184 12.22 -1.75 9.74
N GLU A 185 12.27 -0.46 10.03
CA GLU A 185 11.12 0.33 10.45
C GLU A 185 10.20 0.69 9.27
N GLN A 186 10.77 0.81 8.07
CA GLN A 186 10.04 1.23 6.87
C GLN A 186 9.85 0.11 5.86
N GLU A 187 10.85 -0.75 5.66
CA GLU A 187 10.77 -1.89 4.73
C GLU A 187 10.20 -3.13 5.44
N ASN A 188 9.02 -3.56 5.02
CA ASN A 188 8.37 -4.76 5.54
C ASN A 188 8.16 -5.75 4.39
N VAL A 189 8.74 -6.93 4.49
CA VAL A 189 8.54 -8.00 3.51
C VAL A 189 7.22 -8.69 3.83
N ILE A 190 6.27 -8.64 2.88
CA ILE A 190 4.94 -9.25 3.05
C ILE A 190 4.85 -10.64 2.42
N ALA A 191 5.56 -10.87 1.33
CA ALA A 191 5.56 -12.16 0.64
C ALA A 191 6.87 -12.36 -0.13
N TYR A 192 7.13 -13.60 -0.53
CA TYR A 192 8.16 -13.97 -1.48
C TYR A 192 7.51 -14.69 -2.65
N ASP A 193 7.89 -14.30 -3.86
CA ASP A 193 7.54 -15.00 -5.08
C ASP A 193 8.80 -15.39 -5.84
N GLY A 194 8.70 -16.25 -6.83
CA GLY A 194 9.78 -16.68 -7.70
C GLY A 194 9.48 -16.39 -9.15
N LEU A 195 10.38 -15.68 -9.83
CA LEU A 195 10.34 -15.56 -11.27
C LEU A 195 11.08 -16.74 -11.89
N LEU A 196 10.39 -17.50 -12.73
CA LEU A 196 10.87 -18.71 -13.35
C LEU A 196 11.08 -18.51 -14.84
N VAL A 197 12.19 -19.05 -15.34
CA VAL A 197 12.39 -19.22 -16.79
C VAL A 197 11.71 -20.51 -17.19
N VAL A 198 10.82 -20.44 -18.17
CA VAL A 198 9.98 -21.56 -18.59
C VAL A 198 10.10 -21.84 -20.09
N THR A 199 9.93 -23.12 -20.43
CA THR A 199 9.91 -23.62 -21.81
C THR A 199 8.78 -24.61 -21.98
N HIS A 200 8.52 -25.00 -23.24
CA HIS A 200 7.55 -26.04 -23.57
C HIS A 200 7.87 -27.36 -22.79
N PRO A 201 6.87 -28.13 -22.38
CA PRO A 201 7.07 -29.38 -21.64
C PRO A 201 8.01 -30.38 -22.32
N ASP A 202 7.92 -30.51 -23.63
CA ASP A 202 8.75 -31.42 -24.44
C ASP A 202 10.12 -30.85 -24.82
N ASN A 203 10.45 -29.62 -24.40
CA ASN A 203 11.77 -29.07 -24.61
C ASN A 203 12.81 -29.87 -23.81
N PRO A 204 13.85 -30.45 -24.45
CA PRO A 204 14.84 -31.27 -23.75
C PRO A 204 15.80 -30.46 -22.87
N VAL A 205 15.89 -29.15 -23.06
CA VAL A 205 16.71 -28.27 -22.23
C VAL A 205 16.11 -28.17 -20.84
N ARG A 206 16.88 -28.54 -19.81
CA ARG A 206 16.43 -28.54 -18.39
C ARG A 206 17.18 -27.54 -17.53
N ALA A 207 18.35 -27.12 -17.98
CA ALA A 207 19.19 -26.16 -17.29
C ALA A 207 19.82 -25.18 -18.28
N MET A 208 20.09 -23.96 -17.81
CA MET A 208 20.71 -22.93 -18.63
C MET A 208 21.49 -21.95 -17.75
N SER A 209 22.63 -21.46 -18.25
CA SER A 209 23.37 -20.41 -17.55
C SER A 209 22.63 -19.08 -17.57
N GLU A 210 22.81 -18.25 -16.54
CA GLU A 210 22.29 -16.86 -16.49
C GLU A 210 22.69 -16.09 -17.77
N SER A 211 23.93 -16.30 -18.26
CA SER A 211 24.42 -15.66 -19.47
C SER A 211 23.62 -16.05 -20.71
N ASN A 212 23.33 -17.35 -20.88
CA ASN A 212 22.54 -17.82 -22.04
C ASN A 212 21.11 -17.28 -21.98
N VAL A 213 20.48 -17.26 -20.80
CA VAL A 213 19.16 -16.66 -20.64
C VAL A 213 19.18 -15.18 -21.02
N ALA A 214 20.19 -14.42 -20.56
CA ALA A 214 20.35 -13.01 -20.93
C ALA A 214 20.60 -12.83 -22.44
N GLN A 215 21.35 -13.74 -23.09
CA GLN A 215 21.62 -13.70 -24.53
C GLN A 215 20.36 -14.03 -25.36
N ILE A 216 19.45 -14.87 -24.88
CA ILE A 216 18.15 -15.10 -25.52
C ILE A 216 17.35 -13.78 -25.49
N PHE A 217 17.22 -13.15 -24.34
CA PHE A 217 16.47 -11.89 -24.22
C PHE A 217 17.13 -10.71 -24.97
N SER A 218 18.44 -10.75 -25.19
CA SER A 218 19.12 -9.76 -26.03
C SER A 218 19.04 -10.06 -27.52
N GLY A 219 18.55 -11.25 -27.92
CA GLY A 219 18.44 -11.70 -29.30
C GLY A 219 19.75 -12.26 -29.90
N LYS A 220 20.81 -12.43 -29.10
CA LYS A 220 22.07 -13.06 -29.53
C LYS A 220 21.92 -14.56 -29.73
N LEU A 221 21.12 -15.20 -28.90
CA LEU A 221 20.66 -16.57 -29.03
C LEU A 221 19.19 -16.54 -29.46
N ASN A 222 18.89 -16.94 -30.66
CA ASN A 222 17.56 -16.86 -31.26
C ASN A 222 17.09 -18.17 -31.89
N ASP A 223 17.93 -19.21 -31.85
CA ASP A 223 17.62 -20.54 -32.37
C ASP A 223 18.01 -21.62 -31.36
N TRP A 224 17.15 -22.60 -31.16
CA TRP A 224 17.36 -23.68 -30.20
C TRP A 224 18.56 -24.57 -30.52
N SER A 225 19.01 -24.62 -31.78
CA SER A 225 20.21 -25.38 -32.16
C SER A 225 21.49 -24.84 -31.50
N GLN A 226 21.52 -23.57 -31.17
CA GLN A 226 22.62 -22.94 -30.45
C GLN A 226 22.73 -23.42 -29.00
N LEU A 227 21.70 -24.09 -28.53
CA LEU A 227 21.58 -24.64 -27.16
C LEU A 227 21.51 -26.18 -27.14
N GLY A 228 21.92 -26.83 -28.22
CA GLY A 228 22.01 -28.29 -28.32
C GLY A 228 20.67 -29.02 -28.56
N ARG A 229 19.65 -28.28 -29.05
CA ARG A 229 18.35 -28.84 -29.48
C ARG A 229 18.28 -28.92 -31.01
N ALA A 230 17.24 -29.58 -31.52
CA ALA A 230 16.88 -29.49 -32.94
C ALA A 230 16.65 -28.03 -33.35
N PRO A 231 17.03 -27.64 -34.58
CA PRO A 231 16.85 -26.29 -35.09
C PRO A 231 15.42 -25.81 -34.98
N GLY A 232 15.24 -24.55 -34.63
CA GLY A 232 13.95 -23.87 -34.51
C GLY A 232 14.10 -22.51 -33.81
N PRO A 233 13.36 -21.50 -34.27
CA PRO A 233 13.43 -20.17 -33.70
C PRO A 233 12.97 -20.19 -32.22
N ILE A 234 13.57 -19.35 -31.37
CA ILE A 234 13.11 -19.17 -30.00
C ILE A 234 12.00 -18.10 -29.99
N THR A 235 10.78 -18.48 -29.63
CA THR A 235 9.66 -17.55 -29.42
C THR A 235 9.65 -17.08 -27.97
N ILE A 236 9.79 -15.78 -27.74
CA ILE A 236 9.92 -15.21 -26.41
C ILE A 236 8.61 -14.57 -25.99
N TYR A 237 8.06 -15.00 -24.85
CA TYR A 237 6.85 -14.47 -24.23
C TYR A 237 7.19 -13.71 -22.97
N LEU A 238 6.79 -12.44 -22.89
CA LEU A 238 7.01 -11.57 -21.72
C LEU A 238 5.77 -10.74 -21.41
N ARG A 239 5.74 -10.22 -20.18
CA ARG A 239 4.81 -9.19 -19.77
C ARG A 239 5.15 -7.84 -20.43
N GLU A 240 4.22 -6.91 -20.35
CA GLU A 240 4.39 -5.50 -20.69
C GLU A 240 5.59 -4.87 -19.97
N ALA A 241 6.10 -3.76 -20.53
CA ALA A 241 7.32 -3.10 -20.05
C ALA A 241 7.21 -2.60 -18.61
N GLU A 242 6.01 -2.25 -18.16
CA GLU A 242 5.68 -1.72 -16.84
C GLU A 242 5.48 -2.80 -15.79
N SER A 243 5.54 -4.07 -16.16
CA SER A 243 5.34 -5.18 -15.22
C SER A 243 6.54 -5.38 -14.30
N SER A 244 6.28 -5.88 -13.11
CA SER A 244 7.32 -6.22 -12.13
C SER A 244 8.25 -7.32 -12.59
N SER A 245 7.76 -8.29 -13.39
CA SER A 245 8.60 -9.33 -13.98
C SER A 245 9.61 -8.76 -14.98
N ARG A 246 9.24 -7.70 -15.73
CA ARG A 246 10.17 -6.98 -16.61
C ARG A 246 11.20 -6.18 -15.83
N ASP A 247 10.79 -5.50 -14.76
CA ASP A 247 11.71 -4.79 -13.85
C ASP A 247 12.76 -5.76 -13.29
N LEU A 248 12.30 -6.93 -12.81
CA LEU A 248 13.20 -7.97 -12.29
C LEU A 248 14.12 -8.55 -13.35
N LEU A 249 13.60 -8.85 -14.55
CA LEU A 249 14.42 -9.30 -15.66
C LEU A 249 15.58 -8.31 -15.89
N GLN A 250 15.29 -7.01 -15.93
CA GLN A 250 16.31 -5.98 -16.12
C GLN A 250 17.33 -5.93 -14.98
N GLU A 251 16.85 -5.89 -13.73
CA GLU A 251 17.70 -5.70 -12.56
C GLU A 251 18.55 -6.92 -12.25
N VAL A 252 17.96 -8.10 -12.34
CA VAL A 252 18.59 -9.34 -11.83
C VAL A 252 19.35 -10.07 -12.91
N LEU A 253 18.93 -9.98 -14.17
CA LEU A 253 19.52 -10.75 -15.25
C LEU A 253 20.23 -9.90 -16.29
N MET A 254 19.54 -8.89 -16.87
CA MET A 254 20.10 -8.18 -18.03
C MET A 254 21.27 -7.28 -17.62
N ARG A 255 21.11 -6.44 -16.59
CA ARG A 255 22.18 -5.53 -16.12
C ARG A 255 23.44 -6.25 -15.63
N PRO A 256 23.34 -7.30 -14.77
CA PRO A 256 24.53 -8.03 -14.34
C PRO A 256 25.30 -8.69 -15.48
N ASN A 257 24.58 -9.16 -16.52
CA ASN A 257 25.18 -9.74 -17.70
C ASN A 257 25.59 -8.71 -18.76
N ARG A 258 25.41 -7.40 -18.51
CA ARG A 258 25.68 -6.29 -19.45
C ARG A 258 24.93 -6.43 -20.76
N GLU A 259 23.74 -7.00 -20.72
CA GLU A 259 22.85 -7.19 -21.86
C GLU A 259 21.67 -6.21 -21.83
N GLN A 260 21.07 -6.00 -22.98
CA GLN A 260 19.86 -5.19 -23.14
C GLN A 260 18.79 -6.04 -23.83
N LEU A 261 17.54 -5.87 -23.43
CA LEU A 261 16.42 -6.53 -24.10
C LEU A 261 16.26 -5.95 -25.52
N LYS A 262 16.63 -6.72 -26.53
CA LYS A 262 16.56 -6.36 -27.95
C LYS A 262 15.88 -7.43 -28.78
N ALA A 263 15.64 -8.62 -28.23
CA ALA A 263 14.90 -9.67 -28.91
C ALA A 263 13.49 -9.21 -29.25
N ARG A 264 12.95 -9.74 -30.34
CA ARG A 264 11.53 -9.65 -30.63
C ARG A 264 10.77 -10.50 -29.59
N VAL A 265 9.80 -9.90 -28.92
CA VAL A 265 9.04 -10.57 -27.88
C VAL A 265 7.54 -10.45 -28.14
N GLU A 266 6.78 -11.48 -27.82
CA GLU A 266 5.32 -11.47 -27.78
C GLU A 266 4.90 -10.99 -26.39
N ILE A 267 4.09 -9.90 -26.36
CA ILE A 267 3.65 -9.26 -25.12
C ILE A 267 2.31 -9.83 -24.68
N LEU A 268 2.23 -10.29 -23.43
CA LEU A 268 1.02 -10.86 -22.81
C LEU A 268 0.69 -10.13 -21.52
N GLN A 269 -0.59 -10.18 -21.12
CA GLN A 269 -1.11 -9.37 -20.04
C GLN A 269 -0.94 -10.01 -18.64
N SER A 270 -0.73 -11.34 -18.58
CA SER A 270 -0.59 -12.05 -17.30
C SER A 270 0.45 -13.17 -17.37
N ASP A 271 0.99 -13.56 -16.23
CA ASP A 271 1.90 -14.70 -16.09
C ASP A 271 1.20 -16.02 -16.45
N ALA A 272 -0.11 -16.13 -16.19
CA ALA A 272 -0.93 -17.26 -16.59
C ALA A 272 -1.02 -17.39 -18.12
N GLU A 273 -1.18 -16.28 -18.84
CA GLU A 273 -1.16 -16.27 -20.31
C GLU A 273 0.20 -16.66 -20.85
N ILE A 274 1.29 -16.20 -20.25
CA ILE A 274 2.65 -16.62 -20.63
C ILE A 274 2.81 -18.13 -20.47
N ALA A 275 2.44 -18.68 -19.32
CA ALA A 275 2.52 -20.13 -19.09
C ALA A 275 1.68 -20.92 -20.12
N LYS A 276 0.48 -20.41 -20.45
CA LYS A 276 -0.40 -21.00 -21.48
C LYS A 276 0.24 -20.93 -22.87
N ALA A 277 0.80 -19.79 -23.26
CA ALA A 277 1.45 -19.58 -24.55
C ALA A 277 2.66 -20.51 -24.71
N VAL A 278 3.56 -20.53 -23.71
CA VAL A 278 4.75 -21.40 -23.69
C VAL A 278 4.37 -22.89 -23.76
N ARG A 279 3.30 -23.30 -23.05
CA ARG A 279 2.82 -24.68 -23.10
C ARG A 279 2.31 -25.10 -24.48
N ASN A 280 1.80 -24.17 -25.27
CA ASN A 280 1.22 -24.43 -26.59
C ASN A 280 2.21 -24.22 -27.74
N ASP A 281 3.39 -23.64 -27.46
CA ASP A 281 4.43 -23.41 -28.46
C ASP A 281 5.66 -24.27 -28.18
N PRO A 282 5.96 -25.29 -29.01
CA PRO A 282 7.16 -26.12 -28.86
C PRO A 282 8.48 -25.35 -28.83
N ASN A 283 8.49 -24.14 -29.37
CA ASN A 283 9.65 -23.24 -29.40
C ASN A 283 9.58 -22.14 -28.34
N GLY A 284 8.55 -22.19 -27.50
CA GLY A 284 8.26 -21.17 -26.50
C GLY A 284 9.31 -21.07 -25.39
N PHE A 285 9.61 -19.84 -25.03
CA PHE A 285 10.50 -19.43 -23.94
C PHE A 285 9.91 -18.21 -23.24
N GLY A 286 9.87 -18.21 -21.91
CA GLY A 286 9.25 -17.08 -21.21
C GLY A 286 9.65 -16.97 -19.75
N LEU A 287 9.10 -15.94 -19.11
CA LEU A 287 9.18 -15.74 -17.68
C LEU A 287 7.77 -15.79 -17.08
N THR A 288 7.59 -16.56 -16.00
CA THR A 288 6.34 -16.63 -15.27
C THR A 288 6.61 -16.68 -13.76
N SER A 289 5.60 -16.36 -12.95
CA SER A 289 5.69 -16.51 -11.50
C SER A 289 5.59 -17.99 -11.09
N PHE A 290 6.06 -18.27 -9.88
CA PHE A 290 6.06 -19.63 -9.33
C PHE A 290 4.65 -20.26 -9.28
N VAL A 291 3.63 -19.45 -9.08
CA VAL A 291 2.23 -19.89 -8.98
C VAL A 291 1.73 -20.46 -10.33
N HIS A 292 2.18 -19.89 -11.45
CA HIS A 292 1.68 -20.23 -12.80
C HIS A 292 2.55 -21.25 -13.55
N ARG A 293 3.45 -21.98 -12.87
CA ARG A 293 4.36 -22.95 -13.49
C ARG A 293 3.72 -24.25 -13.95
N ALA A 294 2.45 -24.49 -13.68
CA ALA A 294 1.78 -25.74 -14.04
C ALA A 294 1.74 -25.94 -15.56
N GLY A 295 2.17 -27.14 -16.01
CA GLY A 295 2.13 -27.53 -17.42
C GLY A 295 3.21 -26.93 -18.31
N VAL A 296 4.25 -26.30 -17.76
CA VAL A 296 5.47 -25.87 -18.46
C VAL A 296 6.70 -26.51 -17.82
N THR A 297 7.81 -26.57 -18.57
CA THR A 297 9.11 -26.97 -18.01
C THR A 297 9.79 -25.73 -17.43
N THR A 298 10.15 -25.79 -16.14
CA THR A 298 10.95 -24.76 -15.49
C THR A 298 12.44 -25.10 -15.63
N LEU A 299 13.24 -24.12 -16.08
CA LEU A 299 14.66 -24.31 -16.22
C LEU A 299 15.40 -24.09 -14.89
N GLU A 300 16.37 -24.96 -14.62
CA GLU A 300 17.36 -24.71 -13.58
C GLU A 300 18.34 -23.65 -14.07
N ILE A 301 18.56 -22.64 -13.25
CA ILE A 301 19.49 -21.55 -13.61
C ILE A 301 20.85 -21.82 -12.98
N GLU A 302 21.86 -21.91 -13.83
CA GLU A 302 23.23 -22.07 -13.41
C GLU A 302 23.90 -20.69 -13.24
N GLY A 303 24.26 -20.35 -12.02
CA GLY A 303 24.96 -19.12 -11.69
C GLY A 303 26.44 -19.15 -12.11
N VAL A 304 27.12 -18.02 -11.90
CA VAL A 304 28.55 -17.81 -12.28
C VAL A 304 29.49 -18.86 -11.69
N CYS A 305 29.16 -19.45 -10.54
CA CYS A 305 29.95 -20.49 -9.88
C CYS A 305 29.57 -21.92 -10.28
N GLY A 306 28.76 -22.12 -11.34
CA GLY A 306 28.30 -23.43 -11.80
C GLY A 306 27.27 -24.10 -10.87
N ILE A 307 26.79 -23.39 -9.85
CA ILE A 307 25.75 -23.92 -8.95
C ILE A 307 24.41 -23.80 -9.64
N ARG A 308 23.72 -24.95 -9.79
CA ARG A 308 22.35 -25.01 -10.31
C ARG A 308 21.36 -24.84 -9.18
N VAL A 309 20.39 -23.97 -9.39
CA VAL A 309 19.31 -23.74 -8.44
C VAL A 309 18.03 -24.32 -9.02
N PRO A 310 17.51 -25.42 -8.45
CA PRO A 310 16.25 -26.00 -8.90
C PRO A 310 15.07 -25.08 -8.57
N ALA A 311 14.15 -24.95 -9.51
CA ALA A 311 12.94 -24.14 -9.37
C ALA A 311 11.90 -24.74 -8.40
N THR A 312 12.20 -25.86 -7.74
CA THR A 312 11.22 -26.69 -7.01
C THR A 312 11.08 -26.35 -5.53
N HIS A 313 12.00 -25.59 -4.95
CA HIS A 313 11.97 -25.31 -3.50
C HIS A 313 12.15 -23.81 -3.23
N PHE A 314 11.17 -23.20 -2.52
CA PHE A 314 11.44 -22.03 -1.73
C PHE A 314 12.24 -22.46 -0.48
N PRO A 315 13.53 -22.16 -0.38
CA PRO A 315 14.24 -22.48 0.84
C PRO A 315 13.70 -21.63 1.99
N SER A 316 13.40 -22.27 3.10
CA SER A 316 12.90 -21.67 4.35
C SER A 316 13.87 -20.65 4.99
N LYS A 317 15.06 -20.45 4.42
CA LYS A 317 16.06 -19.45 4.82
C LYS A 317 16.53 -18.69 3.58
N PRO A 318 16.87 -17.39 3.70
CA PRO A 318 17.33 -16.58 2.58
C PRO A 318 18.71 -17.06 2.09
N VAL A 319 18.72 -18.05 1.22
CA VAL A 319 19.87 -18.31 0.36
C VAL A 319 19.77 -17.36 -0.81
N ASN A 320 20.89 -16.76 -1.23
CA ASN A 320 21.01 -15.82 -2.34
C ASN A 320 20.51 -16.41 -3.68
N THR A 321 19.22 -16.66 -3.78
CA THR A 321 18.57 -16.99 -5.05
C THR A 321 18.29 -15.66 -5.77
N ARG A 322 19.03 -15.38 -6.85
CA ARG A 322 19.00 -14.12 -7.59
C ARG A 322 17.65 -13.78 -8.24
N PHE A 323 16.66 -14.66 -8.15
CA PHE A 323 15.32 -14.52 -8.74
C PHE A 323 14.19 -14.46 -7.71
N ARG A 324 14.43 -13.95 -6.50
CA ARG A 324 13.36 -13.75 -5.54
C ARG A 324 12.71 -12.39 -5.72
N VAL A 325 11.41 -12.40 -5.92
CA VAL A 325 10.56 -11.20 -5.80
C VAL A 325 10.20 -11.03 -4.33
N ARG A 326 10.46 -9.88 -3.76
CA ARG A 326 9.93 -9.46 -2.47
C ARG A 326 8.79 -8.51 -2.72
N SER A 327 7.62 -8.82 -2.19
CA SER A 327 6.60 -7.80 -2.06
C SER A 327 6.91 -7.01 -0.79
N ILE A 328 7.26 -5.75 -0.95
CA ILE A 328 7.75 -4.88 0.12
C ILE A 328 6.75 -3.75 0.32
N PHE A 329 6.35 -3.57 1.55
CA PHE A 329 5.58 -2.43 2.01
C PHE A 329 6.53 -1.37 2.57
N ILE A 330 6.53 -0.18 1.99
CA ILE A 330 7.32 0.96 2.45
C ILE A 330 6.36 2.04 2.90
N LYS A 331 6.41 2.41 4.18
CA LYS A 331 5.61 3.47 4.79
C LYS A 331 6.49 4.65 5.18
N PRO A 332 6.01 5.91 5.08
CA PRO A 332 6.72 7.05 5.64
C PRO A 332 6.70 6.96 7.18
N VAL A 333 7.81 7.27 7.82
CA VAL A 333 7.83 7.56 9.25
C VAL A 333 7.38 9.00 9.43
N LEU A 334 6.13 9.19 9.82
CA LEU A 334 5.62 10.52 10.15
C LEU A 334 6.42 11.07 11.34
N LYS A 335 7.25 12.08 11.10
CA LYS A 335 7.85 12.87 12.18
C LYS A 335 6.70 13.65 12.82
N HIS A 336 6.36 13.34 14.06
CA HIS A 336 5.45 14.19 14.83
C HIS A 336 5.93 15.64 14.76
N PRO A 337 5.05 16.62 14.50
CA PRO A 337 5.41 18.02 14.57
C PRO A 337 6.00 18.27 15.95
N LYS A 338 7.18 18.89 16.01
CA LYS A 338 7.81 19.31 17.27
C LYS A 338 6.79 20.18 18.01
N GLN A 339 6.29 19.71 19.14
CA GLN A 339 5.50 20.53 20.03
C GLN A 339 6.30 21.78 20.35
N SER A 340 5.78 22.94 19.99
CA SER A 340 6.33 24.22 20.43
C SER A 340 6.36 24.20 21.94
N LYS A 341 7.49 24.66 22.51
CA LYS A 341 7.71 24.76 23.95
C LYS A 341 6.66 25.69 24.55
N ALA A 342 5.58 25.13 25.08
CA ALA A 342 4.72 25.82 26.02
C ALA A 342 4.91 25.17 27.40
N SER A 343 5.43 26.01 28.29
CA SER A 343 5.41 25.99 29.74
C SER A 343 5.29 24.63 30.47
N LYS A 344 6.35 24.34 31.21
CA LYS A 344 6.39 23.30 32.23
C LYS A 344 5.34 23.55 33.31
N THR A 345 4.35 22.68 33.41
CA THR A 345 3.69 22.39 34.66
C THR A 345 3.59 20.88 34.79
N THR A 346 4.21 20.37 35.84
CA THR A 346 4.42 18.99 36.18
C THR A 346 3.08 18.31 36.51
N LEU A 347 2.64 17.35 35.67
CA LEU A 347 1.72 16.32 36.07
C LEU A 347 2.12 15.02 35.39
N SER A 348 2.69 14.13 36.20
CA SER A 348 2.99 12.75 35.87
C SER A 348 1.70 12.00 35.57
N GLN A 349 1.33 11.85 34.31
CA GLN A 349 0.35 10.85 33.88
C GLN A 349 0.94 10.05 32.72
N LYS A 350 1.04 8.74 32.93
CA LYS A 350 1.35 7.75 31.88
C LYS A 350 0.38 7.95 30.73
N ARG A 351 0.89 8.45 29.60
CA ARG A 351 0.13 8.49 28.35
C ARG A 351 -0.16 7.06 27.89
N PRO A 352 -1.40 6.74 27.48
CA PRO A 352 -1.64 5.54 26.70
C PRO A 352 -0.90 5.71 25.37
N LYS A 353 -0.13 4.70 25.00
CA LYS A 353 0.47 4.61 23.68
C LYS A 353 -0.67 4.59 22.67
N ALA A 354 -0.71 5.59 21.77
CA ALA A 354 -1.56 5.54 20.60
C ALA A 354 -1.29 4.22 19.90
N SER A 355 -2.20 3.30 20.01
CA SER A 355 -2.21 2.08 19.23
C SER A 355 -2.55 2.49 17.81
N PHE A 356 -1.52 2.73 17.00
CA PHE A 356 -1.70 2.56 15.57
C PHE A 356 -2.32 1.19 15.38
N VAL A 357 -3.45 1.15 14.69
CA VAL A 357 -3.98 -0.07 14.13
C VAL A 357 -2.80 -0.70 13.36
N LYS A 358 -2.13 -1.66 14.00
CA LYS A 358 -1.30 -2.59 13.25
C LYS A 358 -2.29 -3.21 12.30
N LEU A 359 -2.21 -2.84 11.03
CA LEU A 359 -2.74 -3.68 9.97
C LEU A 359 -2.08 -5.03 10.24
N GLY A 360 -2.81 -5.89 10.93
CA GLY A 360 -2.35 -7.23 11.28
C GLY A 360 -2.39 -8.08 10.03
N LEU A 361 -1.48 -7.78 9.10
CA LEU A 361 -1.10 -8.72 8.06
C LEU A 361 -0.46 -9.88 8.80
N LEU A 362 -1.31 -10.84 9.14
CA LEU A 362 -1.00 -12.10 9.75
C LEU A 362 0.14 -12.75 9.00
N THR A 363 1.25 -12.95 9.69
CA THR A 363 2.12 -14.07 9.42
C THR A 363 1.28 -15.34 9.67
N ALA A 364 0.66 -15.87 8.62
CA ALA A 364 0.10 -17.20 8.64
C ALA A 364 1.26 -18.18 8.77
N GLN A 365 1.68 -18.44 9.98
CA GLN A 365 2.44 -19.63 10.31
C GLN A 365 1.45 -20.79 10.38
N SER A 366 1.21 -21.42 9.23
CA SER A 366 0.68 -22.78 9.20
C SER A 366 1.79 -23.72 9.67
N HIS A 367 1.78 -24.09 10.93
CA HIS A 367 2.46 -25.28 11.40
C HIS A 367 1.64 -26.51 10.95
N PRO A 368 2.19 -27.44 10.18
CA PRO A 368 1.66 -28.76 10.13
C PRO A 368 2.06 -29.46 11.46
N LYS A 369 1.06 -29.90 12.23
CA LYS A 369 1.27 -30.88 13.29
C LYS A 369 1.51 -32.27 12.68
N PRO A 370 2.27 -33.12 13.40
CA PRO A 370 2.78 -34.40 12.92
C PRO A 370 1.71 -35.42 12.55
#